data_c5b592ff1729ddda6d29b2ad4f67b050
#
_entry.id   c5b592ff1729ddda6d29b2ad4f67b050
#
_cell.length_a   1.000
_cell.length_b   1.000
_cell.length_c   1.000
_cell.angle_alpha   90.00
_cell.angle_beta   90.00
_cell.angle_gamma   90.00
#
_symmetry.space_group_name_H-M   'P 1'
#
loop_
_entity.id
_entity.type
_entity.pdbx_description
1 polymer ?
#
loop_
_entity_poly.entity_id
_entity_poly.type
_entity_poly.pdbx_seq_one_letter_code
_entity_poly.pdbx_strand_id
1 'polypeptide(L)' 'MDERLCSALDGVELTEREERYLEWLSRMDSETVEVFAGLFEKIKQAPLNK' A
#
# COMPACT_ATOMS: atom_id res chain seq x y z
N MET A 1 -5.13 8.76 -5.12
CA MET A 1 -4.91 7.63 -4.22
C MET A 1 -4.77 8.14 -2.81
N ASP A 2 -5.12 7.31 -1.85
CA ASP A 2 -5.07 7.71 -0.46
C ASP A 2 -3.66 8.07 -0.04
N GLU A 3 -3.55 9.09 0.78
CA GLU A 3 -2.27 9.59 1.22
C GLU A 3 -1.47 8.55 2.00
N ARG A 4 -2.16 7.79 2.82
CA ARG A 4 -1.50 6.76 3.61
C ARG A 4 -0.92 5.66 2.74
N LEU A 5 -1.65 5.28 1.71
CA LEU A 5 -1.15 4.29 0.76
C LEU A 5 0.02 4.83 -0.03
N CYS A 6 -0.08 6.06 -0.45
CA CYS A 6 1.02 6.69 -1.17
C CYS A 6 2.29 6.70 -0.33
N SER A 7 2.16 7.07 0.92
CA SER A 7 3.30 7.14 1.81
C SER A 7 3.90 5.76 2.04
N ALA A 8 3.05 4.77 2.25
CA ALA A 8 3.51 3.41 2.49
C ALA A 8 4.23 2.82 1.30
N LEU A 9 3.86 3.25 0.11
CA LEU A 9 4.43 2.70 -1.12
C LEU A 9 5.49 3.61 -1.74
N ASP A 10 5.92 4.59 -1.00
CA ASP A 10 6.94 5.51 -1.48
C ASP A 10 8.21 4.74 -1.82
N GLY A 11 8.73 4.94 -3.01
CA GLY A 11 9.93 4.26 -3.44
C GLY A 11 9.69 2.86 -3.98
N VAL A 12 8.45 2.42 -4.02
CA VAL A 12 8.11 1.10 -4.55
C VAL A 12 7.64 1.25 -5.98
N GLU A 13 8.21 0.44 -6.86
CA GLU A 13 7.78 0.44 -8.25
C GLU A 13 6.57 -0.45 -8.41
N LEU A 14 5.55 0.08 -9.07
CA LEU A 14 4.32 -0.67 -9.26
C LEU A 14 4.04 -0.84 -10.74
N THR A 15 3.51 -2.00 -11.09
CA THR A 15 3.03 -2.20 -12.44
C THR A 15 1.69 -1.48 -12.61
N GLU A 16 1.29 -1.34 -13.85
CA GLU A 16 0.02 -0.69 -14.15
C GLU A 16 -1.15 -1.42 -13.48
N ARG A 17 -1.08 -2.73 -13.48
CA ARG A 17 -2.11 -3.54 -12.86
C ARG A 17 -2.16 -3.32 -11.35
N GLU A 18 -1.00 -3.24 -10.74
CA GLU A 18 -0.92 -3.02 -9.30
C GLU A 18 -1.47 -1.64 -8.93
N GLU A 19 -1.21 -0.66 -9.77
CA GLU A 19 -1.74 0.67 -9.52
C GLU A 19 -3.26 0.69 -9.57
N ARG A 20 -3.83 -0.10 -10.46
CA ARG A 20 -5.28 -0.19 -10.55
C ARG A 20 -5.89 -0.77 -9.29
N TYR A 21 -5.26 -1.81 -8.76
CA TYR A 21 -5.76 -2.42 -7.54
C TYR A 21 -5.63 -1.49 -6.36
N LEU A 22 -4.56 -0.71 -6.33
CA LEU A 22 -4.40 0.25 -5.26
C LEU A 22 -5.44 1.36 -5.34
N GLU A 23 -5.77 1.76 -6.55
CA GLU A 23 -6.81 2.75 -6.72
C GLU A 23 -8.14 2.23 -6.22
N TRP A 24 -8.42 0.98 -6.52
CA TRP A 24 -9.64 0.34 -6.02
C TRP A 24 -9.62 0.28 -4.51
N LEU A 25 -8.49 -0.08 -3.94
CA LEU A 25 -8.35 -0.18 -2.49
C LEU A 25 -8.56 1.17 -1.82
N SER A 26 -8.11 2.23 -2.45
CA SER A 26 -8.22 3.56 -1.85
C SER A 26 -9.68 4.02 -1.76
N ARG A 27 -10.59 3.32 -2.40
CA ARG A 27 -12.01 3.62 -2.30
C ARG A 27 -12.68 2.91 -1.15
N MET A 28 -11.95 2.04 -0.48
CA MET A 28 -12.48 1.34 0.67
C MET A 28 -12.63 2.30 1.84
N ASP A 29 -13.24 1.82 2.90
CA ASP A 29 -13.40 2.67 4.06
C ASP A 29 -12.04 2.93 4.70
N SER A 30 -12.03 3.95 5.53
CA SER A 30 -10.81 4.44 6.13
C SER A 30 -10.08 3.38 6.92
N GLU A 31 -10.82 2.59 7.64
CA GLU A 31 -10.24 1.55 8.46
C GLU A 31 -9.50 0.51 7.61
N THR A 32 -10.12 0.10 6.51
CA THR A 32 -9.51 -0.88 5.62
C THR A 32 -8.22 -0.32 5.02
N VAL A 33 -8.29 0.91 4.56
CA VAL A 33 -7.11 1.56 3.98
C VAL A 33 -5.99 1.65 5.00
N GLU A 34 -6.33 1.98 6.21
CA GLU A 34 -5.34 2.13 7.26
C GLU A 34 -4.65 0.81 7.58
N VAL A 35 -5.42 -0.27 7.63
CA VAL A 35 -4.88 -1.58 7.90
C VAL A 35 -3.90 -2.00 6.80
N PHE A 36 -4.30 -1.82 5.56
CA PHE A 36 -3.45 -2.21 4.45
C PHE A 36 -2.20 -1.34 4.35
N ALA A 37 -2.35 -0.05 4.61
CA ALA A 37 -1.18 0.83 4.61
C ALA A 37 -0.20 0.39 5.69
N GLY A 38 -0.69 0.00 6.85
CA GLY A 38 0.16 -0.50 7.90
C GLY A 38 0.88 -1.78 7.51
N LEU A 39 0.17 -2.67 6.82
CA LEU A 39 0.78 -3.89 6.34
C LEU A 39 1.90 -3.61 5.35
N PHE A 40 1.67 -2.69 4.43
CA PHE A 40 2.69 -2.35 3.45
C PHE A 40 3.92 -1.77 4.12
N GLU A 41 3.72 -0.97 5.13
CA GLU A 41 4.83 -0.41 5.87
C GLU A 41 5.64 -1.50 6.56
N LYS A 42 4.95 -2.45 7.15
CA LYS A 42 5.63 -3.55 7.82
C LYS A 42 6.46 -4.37 6.86
N ILE A 43 5.90 -4.67 5.70
CA ILE A 43 6.59 -5.45 4.69
C ILE A 43 7.81 -4.70 4.20
N LYS A 44 7.67 -3.40 4.03
CA LYS A 44 8.74 -2.58 3.53
C LYS A 44 9.91 -2.52 4.48
N GLN A 45 9.61 -2.47 5.78
CA GLN A 45 10.64 -2.36 6.80
C GLN A 45 11.23 -3.69 7.19
N ALA A 46 10.46 -4.74 7.09
CA ALA A 46 10.94 -6.06 7.49
C ALA A 46 11.88 -6.61 6.45
N PRO A 47 12.99 -7.18 6.87
CA PRO A 47 13.87 -7.82 5.89
C PRO A 47 13.20 -9.05 5.35
N LEU A 48 13.40 -9.26 4.07
CA LEU A 48 12.85 -10.44 3.44
C LEU A 48 13.80 -11.55 3.61
N ASN A 49 13.71 -12.23 4.70
CA ASN A 49 14.55 -13.32 4.87
C ASN A 49 13.90 -14.56 4.63
N LYS A 50 14.53 -15.41 4.10
CA LYS A 50 13.90 -16.64 3.84
C LYS A 50 14.41 -17.66 4.59
#